data_30c539d52d8d84e66a77fd4d9da58bed
#
_entry.id   30c539d52d8d84e66a77fd4d9da58bed
#
_cell.length_a   1.000
_cell.length_b   1.000
_cell.length_c   1.000
_cell.angle_alpha   90.00
_cell.angle_beta   90.00
_cell.angle_gamma   90.00
#
_symmetry.space_group_name_H-M   'P 1'
#
loop_
_entity.id
_entity.type
_entity.pdbx_description
1 polymer ?
#
loop_
_entity_poly.entity_id
_entity_poly.type
_entity_poly.pdbx_seq_one_letter_code
_entity_poly.pdbx_strand_id
1 'polypeptide(L)'
;MKHFRIYIIATVVVLVAWVWLATYINVNKRFPQPEEELYEKGEWVEVSDGVRVKGTGVEFCSYGEYTERYNVKTSNKNSSMSCILIHINIDNTSSKAFNAWDIDTTANIVIYPTGYNNQGMVAEQDAIIPSGESRDITFVYNVSSSMIRPEIRKKVLSNDLYLCFKAYPVRQAIVFRGIDE
;
A
#
# COMPACT_ATOMS: atom_id res chain seq x y z
N MET A 1 -16.78 22.25 -51.30
CA MET A 1 -16.83 20.91 -50.66
C MET A 1 -15.79 20.70 -49.56
N LYS A 2 -14.54 21.20 -49.66
CA LYS A 2 -13.52 21.01 -48.59
C LYS A 2 -13.92 21.62 -47.23
N HIS A 3 -14.43 22.85 -47.23
CA HIS A 3 -14.85 23.53 -45.98
C HIS A 3 -16.02 22.84 -45.28
N PHE A 4 -16.97 22.29 -45.99
CA PHE A 4 -18.11 21.57 -45.45
C PHE A 4 -17.65 20.31 -44.68
N ARG A 5 -16.67 19.57 -45.22
CA ARG A 5 -16.08 18.41 -44.52
C ARG A 5 -15.37 18.79 -43.23
N ILE A 6 -14.67 19.93 -43.21
CA ILE A 6 -14.00 20.45 -42.03
C ILE A 6 -14.99 20.76 -40.91
N TYR A 7 -16.13 21.43 -41.27
CA TYR A 7 -17.17 21.72 -40.28
C TYR A 7 -17.81 20.46 -39.70
N ILE A 8 -18.06 19.43 -40.53
CA ILE A 8 -18.59 18.15 -40.03
C ILE A 8 -17.61 17.51 -39.04
N ILE A 9 -16.31 17.44 -39.40
CA ILE A 9 -15.29 16.85 -38.52
C ILE A 9 -15.21 17.63 -37.21
N ALA A 10 -15.18 18.96 -37.28
CA ALA A 10 -15.13 19.81 -36.09
C ALA A 10 -16.35 19.58 -35.18
N THR A 11 -17.56 19.50 -35.75
CA THR A 11 -18.77 19.22 -34.98
C THR A 11 -18.74 17.87 -34.32
N VAL A 12 -18.29 16.83 -35.03
CA VAL A 12 -18.15 15.47 -34.46
C VAL A 12 -17.15 15.46 -33.29
N VAL A 13 -15.99 16.13 -33.45
CA VAL A 13 -14.98 16.22 -32.38
C VAL A 13 -15.56 16.91 -31.14
N VAL A 14 -16.28 18.01 -31.32
CA VAL A 14 -16.92 18.73 -30.20
C VAL A 14 -17.97 17.87 -29.51
N LEU A 15 -18.79 17.14 -30.26
CA LEU A 15 -19.79 16.24 -29.68
C LEU A 15 -19.14 15.09 -28.88
N VAL A 16 -18.08 14.48 -29.41
CA VAL A 16 -17.34 13.42 -28.71
C VAL A 16 -16.70 13.96 -27.42
N ALA A 17 -16.06 15.12 -27.49
CA ALA A 17 -15.49 15.79 -26.33
C ALA A 17 -16.53 16.08 -25.24
N TRP A 18 -17.73 16.54 -25.68
CA TRP A 18 -18.82 16.84 -24.74
C TRP A 18 -19.38 15.59 -24.07
N VAL A 19 -19.61 14.50 -24.81
CA VAL A 19 -20.05 13.22 -24.28
C VAL A 19 -19.01 12.67 -23.30
N TRP A 20 -17.72 12.76 -23.66
CA TRP A 20 -16.64 12.31 -22.79
C TRP A 20 -16.62 13.11 -21.48
N LEU A 21 -16.70 14.45 -21.55
CA LEU A 21 -16.73 15.33 -20.40
C LEU A 21 -17.94 15.06 -19.49
N ALA A 22 -19.12 14.91 -20.07
CA ALA A 22 -20.34 14.60 -19.33
C ALA A 22 -20.24 13.25 -18.61
N THR A 23 -19.67 12.24 -19.29
CA THR A 23 -19.42 10.92 -18.69
C THR A 23 -18.41 11.02 -17.56
N TYR A 24 -17.31 11.71 -17.77
CA TYR A 24 -16.27 11.94 -16.77
C TYR A 24 -16.83 12.60 -15.49
N ILE A 25 -17.60 13.68 -15.65
CA ILE A 25 -18.23 14.37 -14.53
C ILE A 25 -19.22 13.45 -13.80
N ASN A 26 -20.02 12.68 -14.53
CA ASN A 26 -21.01 11.79 -13.93
C ASN A 26 -20.34 10.63 -13.16
N VAL A 27 -19.27 10.04 -13.69
CA VAL A 27 -18.51 9.01 -13.02
C VAL A 27 -17.85 9.56 -11.74
N ASN A 28 -17.18 10.72 -11.82
CA ASN A 28 -16.53 11.30 -10.66
C ASN A 28 -17.52 11.75 -9.55
N LYS A 29 -18.73 12.13 -9.93
CA LYS A 29 -19.80 12.40 -8.93
C LYS A 29 -20.29 11.15 -8.23
N ARG A 30 -20.32 10.01 -8.93
CA ARG A 30 -20.76 8.73 -8.36
C ARG A 30 -19.68 8.05 -7.53
N PHE A 31 -18.43 8.26 -7.92
CA PHE A 31 -17.24 7.69 -7.27
C PHE A 31 -16.28 8.83 -6.93
N PRO A 32 -16.59 9.64 -5.91
CA PRO A 32 -15.68 10.68 -5.46
C PRO A 32 -14.35 10.05 -5.01
N GLN A 33 -13.27 10.82 -5.10
CA GLN A 33 -12.01 10.38 -4.49
C GLN A 33 -12.23 10.14 -3.00
N PRO A 34 -11.64 9.07 -2.43
CA PRO A 34 -11.76 8.81 -1.01
C PRO A 34 -11.17 9.98 -0.22
N GLU A 35 -11.78 10.31 0.90
CA GLU A 35 -11.17 11.17 1.89
C GLU A 35 -9.91 10.46 2.44
N GLU A 36 -8.88 11.23 2.76
CA GLU A 36 -7.63 10.69 3.25
C GLU A 36 -7.48 10.96 4.75
N GLU A 37 -7.36 9.88 5.53
CA GLU A 37 -6.93 9.89 6.93
C GLU A 37 -5.51 9.35 7.00
N LEU A 38 -4.54 10.24 7.09
CA LEU A 38 -3.12 9.91 7.12
C LEU A 38 -2.59 10.06 8.55
N TYR A 39 -1.94 9.02 9.01
CA TYR A 39 -1.32 8.94 10.33
C TYR A 39 0.19 8.89 10.16
N GLU A 40 0.92 9.62 10.98
CA GLU A 40 2.38 9.57 10.97
C GLU A 40 2.90 8.31 11.70
N LYS A 41 4.14 7.95 11.42
CA LYS A 41 4.84 6.88 12.15
C LYS A 41 4.76 7.14 13.66
N GLY A 42 4.30 6.17 14.42
CA GLY A 42 4.13 6.26 15.88
C GLY A 42 2.71 6.61 16.33
N GLU A 43 1.83 7.04 15.43
CA GLU A 43 0.42 7.28 15.74
C GLU A 43 -0.39 5.98 15.67
N TRP A 44 -1.42 5.89 16.52
CA TRP A 44 -2.31 4.76 16.57
C TRP A 44 -3.47 4.91 15.59
N VAL A 45 -3.72 3.85 14.84
CA VAL A 45 -4.83 3.73 13.88
C VAL A 45 -5.71 2.57 14.31
N GLU A 46 -7.00 2.79 14.46
CA GLU A 46 -7.95 1.71 14.72
C GLU A 46 -8.30 1.01 13.40
N VAL A 47 -7.95 -0.27 13.31
CA VAL A 47 -8.15 -1.09 12.10
C VAL A 47 -9.34 -2.02 12.22
N SER A 48 -9.76 -2.33 13.45
CA SER A 48 -10.93 -3.13 13.79
C SER A 48 -11.39 -2.76 15.19
N ASP A 49 -12.60 -3.15 15.58
CA ASP A 49 -13.19 -2.87 16.89
C ASP A 49 -12.28 -3.37 18.03
N GLY A 50 -11.70 -2.42 18.78
CA GLY A 50 -10.75 -2.67 19.84
C GLY A 50 -9.36 -3.18 19.39
N VAL A 51 -9.03 -3.08 18.09
CA VAL A 51 -7.70 -3.41 17.57
C VAL A 51 -7.11 -2.17 16.90
N ARG A 52 -5.97 -1.72 17.40
CA ARG A 52 -5.25 -0.58 16.87
C ARG A 52 -3.81 -0.93 16.49
N VAL A 53 -3.30 -0.24 15.50
CA VAL A 53 -1.99 -0.47 14.91
C VAL A 53 -1.19 0.81 14.94
N LYS A 54 0.10 0.69 15.17
CA LYS A 54 1.07 1.78 15.13
C LYS A 54 2.27 1.38 14.29
N GLY A 55 2.64 2.18 13.31
CA GLY A 55 3.88 1.99 12.56
C GLY A 55 5.11 2.29 13.41
N THR A 56 6.06 1.36 13.47
CA THR A 56 7.29 1.52 14.27
C THR A 56 8.51 1.71 13.39
N GLY A 57 8.54 1.17 12.18
CA GLY A 57 9.67 1.33 11.28
C GLY A 57 9.47 0.69 9.91
N VAL A 58 10.39 1.01 9.02
CA VAL A 58 10.50 0.40 7.70
C VAL A 58 11.96 0.05 7.47
N GLU A 59 12.19 -1.12 6.93
CA GLU A 59 13.52 -1.62 6.59
C GLU A 59 13.51 -2.17 5.17
N PHE A 60 14.63 -2.08 4.50
CA PHE A 60 14.84 -2.67 3.19
C PHE A 60 15.95 -3.72 3.26
N CYS A 61 15.67 -4.94 2.82
CA CYS A 61 16.64 -6.03 2.83
C CYS A 61 16.59 -6.86 1.55
N SER A 62 17.60 -7.70 1.35
CA SER A 62 17.56 -8.72 0.32
C SER A 62 16.59 -9.85 0.70
N TYR A 63 16.10 -10.58 -0.30
CA TYR A 63 15.26 -11.76 -0.05
C TYR A 63 16.01 -12.83 0.77
N GLY A 64 17.33 -12.95 0.57
CA GLY A 64 18.17 -13.86 1.35
C GLY A 64 18.19 -13.52 2.84
N GLU A 65 18.44 -12.24 3.17
CA GLU A 65 18.42 -11.75 4.57
C GLU A 65 17.06 -11.95 5.23
N TYR A 66 15.98 -11.64 4.50
CA TYR A 66 14.63 -11.90 5.01
C TYR A 66 14.40 -13.38 5.33
N THR A 67 14.72 -14.29 4.40
CA THR A 67 14.48 -15.73 4.58
C THR A 67 15.31 -16.33 5.69
N GLU A 68 16.53 -15.83 5.92
CA GLU A 68 17.39 -16.23 7.03
C GLU A 68 16.84 -15.74 8.37
N ARG A 69 16.49 -14.44 8.45
CA ARG A 69 15.99 -13.80 9.68
C ARG A 69 14.69 -14.42 10.19
N TYR A 70 13.75 -14.71 9.30
CA TYR A 70 12.44 -15.27 9.65
C TYR A 70 12.33 -16.78 9.45
N ASN A 71 13.48 -17.46 9.19
CA ASN A 71 13.54 -18.92 8.99
C ASN A 71 12.52 -19.43 7.94
N VAL A 72 12.38 -18.68 6.84
CA VAL A 72 11.46 -19.03 5.78
C VAL A 72 12.00 -20.19 4.95
N LYS A 73 11.25 -21.29 4.89
CA LYS A 73 11.60 -22.44 4.06
C LYS A 73 11.37 -22.09 2.58
N THR A 74 12.44 -21.85 1.84
CA THR A 74 12.38 -21.57 0.40
C THR A 74 13.43 -22.37 -0.35
N SER A 75 13.09 -22.83 -1.54
CA SER A 75 14.02 -23.44 -2.48
C SER A 75 14.84 -22.41 -3.28
N ASN A 76 14.44 -21.14 -3.25
CA ASN A 76 15.00 -20.08 -4.12
C ASN A 76 15.70 -18.99 -3.28
N LYS A 77 16.81 -19.36 -2.65
CA LYS A 77 17.63 -18.43 -1.82
C LYS A 77 18.36 -17.34 -2.63
N ASN A 78 18.50 -17.49 -3.93
CA ASN A 78 19.24 -16.59 -4.83
C ASN A 78 18.32 -15.70 -5.68
N SER A 79 17.20 -15.30 -5.14
CA SER A 79 16.28 -14.45 -5.87
C SER A 79 16.85 -13.03 -5.97
N SER A 80 16.76 -12.42 -7.16
CA SER A 80 17.02 -11.01 -7.38
C SER A 80 15.98 -10.09 -6.75
N MET A 81 15.11 -10.64 -5.91
CA MET A 81 14.09 -9.90 -5.17
C MET A 81 14.69 -9.20 -3.97
N SER A 82 14.09 -8.10 -3.63
CA SER A 82 14.30 -7.39 -2.37
C SER A 82 13.01 -7.38 -1.59
N CYS A 83 13.10 -7.14 -0.29
CA CYS A 83 11.95 -7.05 0.60
C CYS A 83 11.90 -5.68 1.24
N ILE A 84 10.70 -5.13 1.35
CA ILE A 84 10.38 -4.03 2.25
C ILE A 84 9.74 -4.67 3.47
N LEU A 85 10.33 -4.44 4.63
CA LEU A 85 9.82 -4.89 5.92
C LEU A 85 9.20 -3.68 6.61
N ILE A 86 7.91 -3.76 6.92
CA ILE A 86 7.20 -2.73 7.68
C ILE A 86 6.93 -3.29 9.06
N HIS A 87 7.53 -2.66 10.05
CA HIS A 87 7.34 -3.01 11.45
C HIS A 87 6.17 -2.23 12.02
N ILE A 88 5.26 -2.95 12.64
CA ILE A 88 4.10 -2.37 13.32
C ILE A 88 3.98 -2.95 14.72
N ASN A 89 3.37 -2.20 15.62
CA ASN A 89 2.90 -2.71 16.88
C ASN A 89 1.38 -2.80 16.84
N ILE A 90 0.83 -3.95 17.17
CA ILE A 90 -0.62 -4.19 17.26
C ILE A 90 -1.00 -4.26 18.72
N ASP A 91 -2.00 -3.50 19.12
CA ASP A 91 -2.58 -3.50 20.46
C ASP A 91 -4.03 -4.00 20.37
N ASN A 92 -4.28 -5.14 20.98
CA ASN A 92 -5.58 -5.80 20.97
C ASN A 92 -6.32 -5.57 22.30
N THR A 93 -7.11 -4.53 22.38
CA THR A 93 -7.99 -4.24 23.53
C THR A 93 -9.36 -4.90 23.43
N SER A 94 -9.64 -5.65 22.37
CA SER A 94 -10.89 -6.36 22.17
C SER A 94 -11.02 -7.54 23.13
N SER A 95 -12.21 -8.10 23.25
CA SER A 95 -12.48 -9.27 24.12
C SER A 95 -12.06 -10.62 23.52
N LYS A 96 -11.51 -10.64 22.30
CA LYS A 96 -11.13 -11.86 21.58
C LYS A 96 -9.69 -11.77 21.10
N ALA A 97 -9.06 -12.92 20.91
CA ALA A 97 -7.78 -12.97 20.22
C ALA A 97 -7.93 -12.44 18.76
N PHE A 98 -6.96 -11.68 18.32
CA PHE A 98 -6.89 -11.11 16.97
C PHE A 98 -5.76 -11.78 16.18
N ASN A 99 -6.00 -12.06 14.92
CA ASN A 99 -5.01 -12.63 14.03
C ASN A 99 -4.48 -11.53 13.08
N ALA A 100 -3.18 -11.24 13.14
CA ALA A 100 -2.57 -10.22 12.29
C ALA A 100 -2.65 -10.53 10.79
N TRP A 101 -2.84 -11.79 10.40
CA TRP A 101 -3.12 -12.17 9.03
C TRP A 101 -4.42 -11.56 8.48
N ASP A 102 -5.36 -11.21 9.37
CA ASP A 102 -6.60 -10.55 8.94
C ASP A 102 -6.34 -9.10 8.51
N ILE A 103 -5.29 -8.45 9.05
CA ILE A 103 -4.84 -7.14 8.56
C ILE A 103 -4.19 -7.28 7.19
N ASP A 104 -3.40 -8.33 6.99
CA ASP A 104 -2.66 -8.55 5.73
C ASP A 104 -3.59 -8.64 4.51
N THR A 105 -4.78 -9.14 4.67
CA THR A 105 -5.78 -9.23 3.59
C THR A 105 -6.25 -7.85 3.09
N THR A 106 -6.08 -6.81 3.88
CA THR A 106 -6.55 -5.44 3.59
C THR A 106 -5.43 -4.42 3.53
N ALA A 107 -4.25 -4.74 4.06
CA ALA A 107 -3.11 -3.84 4.08
C ALA A 107 -2.38 -3.83 2.74
N ASN A 108 -2.14 -2.64 2.22
CA ASN A 108 -1.40 -2.42 0.98
C ASN A 108 -0.30 -1.41 1.21
N ILE A 109 0.85 -1.64 0.57
CA ILE A 109 1.91 -0.65 0.48
C ILE A 109 1.78 0.12 -0.83
N VAL A 110 1.80 1.44 -0.75
CA VAL A 110 1.81 2.33 -1.91
C VAL A 110 3.07 3.16 -1.87
N ILE A 111 3.84 3.14 -2.96
CA ILE A 111 5.08 3.90 -3.10
C ILE A 111 4.89 4.94 -4.20
N TYR A 112 4.89 6.22 -3.83
CA TYR A 112 4.87 7.33 -4.76
C TYR A 112 6.28 7.76 -5.17
N PRO A 113 6.48 8.24 -6.41
CA PRO A 113 5.51 8.41 -7.50
C PRO A 113 5.39 7.20 -8.42
N THR A 114 5.91 6.03 -8.07
CA THR A 114 5.97 4.86 -8.96
C THR A 114 4.61 4.23 -9.22
N GLY A 115 3.61 4.52 -8.39
CA GLY A 115 2.31 3.86 -8.40
C GLY A 115 2.38 2.38 -7.98
N TYR A 116 3.53 1.93 -7.45
CA TYR A 116 3.69 0.58 -6.97
C TYR A 116 2.76 0.33 -5.79
N ASN A 117 1.96 -0.71 -5.93
CA ASN A 117 1.02 -1.16 -4.90
C ASN A 117 1.15 -2.67 -4.79
N ASN A 118 1.38 -3.18 -3.59
CA ASN A 118 1.51 -4.60 -3.32
C ASN A 118 0.82 -4.95 -2.00
N GLN A 119 0.38 -6.18 -1.90
CA GLN A 119 -0.16 -6.74 -0.68
C GLN A 119 0.98 -7.41 0.09
N GLY A 120 1.09 -7.11 1.38
CA GLY A 120 2.08 -7.70 2.25
C GLY A 120 1.69 -9.09 2.75
N MET A 121 2.64 -9.75 3.38
CA MET A 121 2.44 -10.97 4.15
C MET A 121 3.02 -10.76 5.54
N VAL A 122 2.43 -11.39 6.56
CA VAL A 122 3.01 -11.41 7.91
C VAL A 122 4.25 -12.30 7.91
N ALA A 123 5.36 -11.79 8.43
CA ALA A 123 6.63 -12.51 8.46
C ALA A 123 6.68 -13.55 9.58
N GLU A 124 6.02 -13.29 10.69
CA GLU A 124 5.97 -14.16 11.85
C GLU A 124 5.07 -15.38 11.62
N GLN A 125 5.50 -16.56 12.08
CA GLN A 125 4.70 -17.79 11.99
C GLN A 125 3.52 -17.79 12.96
N ASP A 126 3.70 -17.19 14.13
CA ASP A 126 2.64 -16.98 15.13
C ASP A 126 2.25 -15.49 15.13
N ALA A 127 1.09 -15.20 14.58
CA ALA A 127 0.57 -13.86 14.41
C ALA A 127 -0.73 -13.62 15.21
N ILE A 128 -1.00 -14.49 16.21
CA ILE A 128 -2.17 -14.35 17.07
C ILE A 128 -1.83 -13.43 18.24
N ILE A 129 -2.59 -12.38 18.44
CA ILE A 129 -2.48 -11.43 19.54
C ILE A 129 -3.63 -11.69 20.50
N PRO A 130 -3.38 -12.19 21.73
CA PRO A 130 -4.41 -12.40 22.73
C PRO A 130 -5.14 -11.11 23.12
N SER A 131 -6.33 -11.24 23.67
CA SER A 131 -7.08 -10.11 24.23
C SER A 131 -6.28 -9.41 25.33
N GLY A 132 -6.19 -8.09 25.30
CA GLY A 132 -5.48 -7.27 26.26
C GLY A 132 -3.97 -7.26 26.10
N GLU A 133 -3.43 -7.83 25.02
CA GLU A 133 -1.99 -7.86 24.74
C GLU A 133 -1.62 -7.00 23.53
N SER A 134 -0.34 -6.58 23.52
CA SER A 134 0.28 -5.91 22.38
C SER A 134 1.43 -6.76 21.84
N ARG A 135 1.61 -6.76 20.51
CA ARG A 135 2.67 -7.49 19.86
C ARG A 135 3.26 -6.73 18.67
N ASP A 136 4.57 -6.82 18.52
CA ASP A 136 5.26 -6.36 17.33
C ASP A 136 5.12 -7.40 16.22
N ILE A 137 4.70 -6.94 15.04
CA ILE A 137 4.48 -7.75 13.84
C ILE A 137 5.19 -7.09 12.67
N THR A 138 5.69 -7.89 11.75
CA THR A 138 6.36 -7.40 10.54
C THR A 138 5.59 -7.81 9.30
N PHE A 139 5.18 -6.84 8.49
CA PHE A 139 4.70 -7.09 7.13
C PHE A 139 5.88 -7.13 6.17
N VAL A 140 5.92 -8.13 5.31
CA VAL A 140 6.92 -8.26 4.24
C VAL A 140 6.29 -8.08 2.87
N TYR A 141 6.91 -7.24 2.06
CA TYR A 141 6.50 -6.93 0.70
C TYR A 141 7.64 -7.26 -0.24
N ASN A 142 7.42 -8.21 -1.13
CA ASN A 142 8.42 -8.62 -2.10
C ASN A 142 8.47 -7.64 -3.28
N VAL A 143 9.66 -7.12 -3.56
CA VAL A 143 9.92 -6.17 -4.63
C VAL A 143 10.86 -6.78 -5.65
N SER A 144 10.34 -7.06 -6.84
CA SER A 144 11.16 -7.57 -7.93
C SER A 144 12.03 -6.48 -8.54
N SER A 145 13.25 -6.81 -8.96
CA SER A 145 14.13 -5.92 -9.72
C SER A 145 13.51 -5.46 -11.05
N SER A 146 12.55 -6.21 -11.59
CA SER A 146 11.77 -5.80 -12.77
C SER A 146 10.76 -4.68 -12.47
N MET A 147 10.35 -4.52 -11.22
CA MET A 147 9.41 -3.48 -10.78
C MET A 147 10.13 -2.19 -10.40
N ILE A 148 11.26 -2.31 -9.70
CA ILE A 148 12.08 -1.17 -9.29
C ILE A 148 13.51 -1.41 -9.76
N ARG A 149 13.93 -0.66 -10.79
CA ARG A 149 15.29 -0.76 -11.33
C ARG A 149 16.32 -0.36 -10.26
N PRO A 150 17.46 -1.05 -10.18
CA PRO A 150 18.49 -0.74 -9.17
C PRO A 150 18.93 0.73 -9.17
N GLU A 151 19.00 1.37 -10.35
CA GLU A 151 19.46 2.75 -10.52
C GLU A 151 18.51 3.78 -9.89
N ILE A 152 17.21 3.45 -9.83
CA ILE A 152 16.18 4.36 -9.26
C ILE A 152 15.79 3.97 -7.84
N ARG A 153 16.32 2.84 -7.33
CA ARG A 153 15.95 2.29 -6.03
C ARG A 153 16.11 3.31 -4.90
N LYS A 154 17.27 3.96 -4.79
CA LYS A 154 17.50 5.00 -3.78
C LYS A 154 16.48 6.13 -3.86
N LYS A 155 16.18 6.58 -5.08
CA LYS A 155 15.18 7.61 -5.32
C LYS A 155 13.76 7.16 -4.93
N VAL A 156 13.43 5.90 -5.14
CA VAL A 156 12.12 5.33 -4.74
C VAL A 156 12.02 5.23 -3.24
N LEU A 157 13.08 4.79 -2.57
CA LEU A 157 13.12 4.64 -1.11
C LEU A 157 13.16 5.98 -0.36
N SER A 158 13.62 7.05 -1.01
CA SER A 158 13.56 8.41 -0.44
C SER A 158 12.16 9.03 -0.48
N ASN A 159 11.19 8.38 -1.11
CA ASN A 159 9.80 8.86 -1.13
C ASN A 159 8.99 8.28 0.03
N ASP A 160 7.86 8.91 0.27
CA ASP A 160 6.91 8.43 1.28
C ASP A 160 6.33 7.07 0.90
N LEU A 161 6.20 6.22 1.91
CA LEU A 161 5.59 4.91 1.82
C LEU A 161 4.31 4.91 2.65
N TYR A 162 3.23 4.40 2.07
CA TYR A 162 1.91 4.39 2.70
C TYR A 162 1.47 2.95 2.97
N LEU A 163 1.32 2.59 4.25
CA LEU A 163 0.68 1.34 4.65
C LEU A 163 -0.81 1.57 4.78
N CYS A 164 -1.59 1.15 3.78
CA CYS A 164 -3.02 1.39 3.70
C CYS A 164 -3.81 0.25 4.31
N PHE A 165 -4.68 0.56 5.28
CA PHE A 165 -5.59 -0.41 5.93
C PHE A 165 -6.97 -0.41 5.29
N LYS A 166 -7.38 0.73 4.74
CA LYS A 166 -8.67 0.93 4.10
C LYS A 166 -8.52 1.85 2.91
N ALA A 167 -9.15 1.50 1.80
CA ALA A 167 -9.03 2.26 0.55
C ALA A 167 -10.24 3.14 0.25
N TYR A 168 -11.44 2.77 0.73
CA TYR A 168 -12.70 3.45 0.42
C TYR A 168 -13.75 3.20 1.51
N PRO A 169 -14.69 4.11 1.83
CA PRO A 169 -14.82 5.48 1.30
C PRO A 169 -13.78 6.46 1.84
N VAL A 170 -13.14 6.15 2.96
CA VAL A 170 -12.04 6.90 3.55
C VAL A 170 -10.78 6.07 3.39
N ARG A 171 -9.74 6.65 2.79
CA ARG A 171 -8.43 6.01 2.69
C ARG A 171 -7.69 6.22 4.00
N GLN A 172 -7.49 5.14 4.75
CA GLN A 172 -6.80 5.16 6.03
C GLN A 172 -5.41 4.54 5.86
N ALA A 173 -4.37 5.30 6.17
CA ALA A 173 -2.99 4.83 5.99
C ALA A 173 -2.02 5.43 7.02
N ILE A 174 -0.99 4.64 7.37
CA ILE A 174 0.19 5.14 8.07
C ILE A 174 1.22 5.57 7.01
N VAL A 175 1.80 6.76 7.19
CA VAL A 175 2.82 7.32 6.31
C VAL A 175 4.19 7.15 6.95
N PHE A 176 5.12 6.57 6.20
CA PHE A 176 6.53 6.53 6.56
C PHE A 176 7.27 7.51 5.64
N ARG A 177 7.73 8.64 6.21
CA ARG A 177 8.41 9.72 5.50
C ARG A 177 9.85 9.36 5.26
N GLY A 178 10.28 9.37 3.99
CA GLY A 178 11.66 9.13 3.57
C GLY A 178 12.27 7.90 4.25
N ILE A 179 12.35 6.79 3.56
CA ILE A 179 12.97 5.59 4.11
C ILE A 179 14.49 5.80 4.00
N ASP A 180 15.11 6.30 5.06
CA ASP A 180 16.57 6.37 5.15
C ASP A 180 17.13 4.95 5.26
N GLU A 181 18.16 4.68 4.44
CA GLU A 181 18.95 3.43 4.51
C GLU A 181 19.74 3.33 5.82
#